data_41a88667ea4dda2d62996c305f2bc43e
#
_entry.id   41a88667ea4dda2d62996c305f2bc43e
#
_cell.length_a   1.000
_cell.length_b   1.000
_cell.length_c   1.000
_cell.angle_alpha   90.00
_cell.angle_beta   90.00
_cell.angle_gamma   90.00
#
_symmetry.space_group_name_H-M   'P 1'
#
loop_
_entity.id
_entity.type
_entity.pdbx_description
1 polymer ?
#
loop_
_entity_poly.entity_id
_entity_poly.type
_entity_poly.pdbx_seq_one_letter_code
_entity_poly.pdbx_strand_id
1 'polypeptide(L)'
;MAALTMKELLEAGVHFGHQTKRWNPKMQKYIFGERNGIYIIDLQKTLKKFREAYGFVRDLAAGGGTMLFIGTKKQAQETVFEEASRCSMFYVNQRWLGGTLTNFTTIRDRKSVV
;
A
#
# COMPACT_ATOMS: atom_id res chain seq x y z
N MET A 1 -5.56 1.82 19.98
CA MET A 1 -4.97 2.16 18.70
C MET A 1 -3.91 1.14 18.32
N ALA A 2 -3.97 0.70 17.09
CA ALA A 2 -3.04 -0.33 16.63
C ALA A 2 -1.61 0.22 16.57
N ALA A 3 -0.76 -0.26 17.45
CA ALA A 3 0.67 0.01 17.38
C ALA A 3 1.30 -1.12 16.56
N LEU A 4 1.77 -0.78 15.38
CA LEU A 4 2.48 -1.73 14.57
C LEU A 4 3.87 -1.98 15.16
N THR A 5 4.21 -3.24 15.39
CA THR A 5 5.49 -3.60 15.99
C THR A 5 6.44 -4.17 14.93
N MET A 6 7.74 -4.10 15.25
CA MET A 6 8.78 -4.69 14.40
C MET A 6 8.53 -6.20 14.20
N LYS A 7 8.08 -6.89 15.23
CA LYS A 7 7.80 -8.32 15.18
C LYS A 7 6.69 -8.64 14.18
N GLU A 8 5.62 -7.86 14.19
CA GLU A 8 4.51 -8.04 13.26
C GLU A 8 4.95 -7.85 11.80
N LEU A 9 5.81 -6.84 11.55
CA LEU A 9 6.36 -6.61 10.23
C LEU A 9 7.21 -7.80 9.75
N LEU A 10 8.04 -8.34 10.63
CA LEU A 10 8.87 -9.50 10.29
C LEU A 10 8.00 -10.73 10.00
N GLU A 11 7.01 -10.98 10.81
CA GLU A 11 6.10 -12.12 10.62
C GLU A 11 5.33 -12.03 9.30
N ALA A 12 4.96 -10.82 8.90
CA ALA A 12 4.25 -10.60 7.64
C ALA A 12 5.17 -10.66 6.41
N GLY A 13 6.49 -10.72 6.61
CA GLY A 13 7.43 -10.79 5.50
C GLY A 13 7.63 -9.49 4.73
N VAL A 14 7.25 -8.35 5.30
CA VAL A 14 7.35 -7.06 4.61
C VAL A 14 8.79 -6.56 4.49
N HIS A 15 9.75 -7.24 5.11
CA HIS A 15 11.17 -6.90 4.99
C HIS A 15 11.79 -7.41 3.69
N PHE A 16 11.10 -8.27 2.94
CA PHE A 16 11.61 -8.75 1.66
C PHE A 16 11.34 -7.75 0.55
N GLY A 17 12.40 -7.32 -0.14
CA GLY A 17 12.30 -6.45 -1.29
C GLY A 17 12.45 -7.20 -2.59
N HIS A 18 12.84 -6.50 -3.65
CA HIS A 18 13.07 -7.10 -4.95
C HIS A 18 14.36 -7.90 -4.97
N GLN A 19 14.48 -8.82 -5.94
CA GLN A 19 15.75 -9.47 -6.23
C GLN A 19 16.80 -8.42 -6.60
N THR A 20 18.07 -8.70 -6.30
CA THR A 20 19.15 -7.73 -6.51
C THR A 20 19.24 -7.26 -7.96
N LYS A 21 18.92 -8.14 -8.93
CA LYS A 21 18.95 -7.78 -10.34
C LYS A 21 17.86 -6.77 -10.74
N ARG A 22 16.88 -6.53 -9.90
CA ARG A 22 15.82 -5.54 -10.12
C ARG A 22 16.02 -4.28 -9.28
N TRP A 23 17.25 -4.00 -8.94
CA TRP A 23 17.58 -2.90 -8.08
C TRP A 23 17.19 -1.55 -8.67
N ASN A 24 16.54 -0.74 -7.87
CA ASN A 24 16.25 0.65 -8.18
C ASN A 24 17.05 1.54 -7.24
N PRO A 25 17.98 2.35 -7.76
CA PRO A 25 18.81 3.20 -6.91
C PRO A 25 18.03 4.14 -6.00
N LYS A 26 16.83 4.52 -6.38
CA LYS A 26 15.97 5.40 -5.57
C LYS A 26 15.55 4.74 -4.26
N MET A 27 15.62 3.42 -4.17
CA MET A 27 15.27 2.68 -2.96
C MET A 27 16.45 2.45 -2.03
N GLN A 28 17.65 2.85 -2.43
CA GLN A 28 18.87 2.56 -1.66
C GLN A 28 18.76 3.00 -0.20
N LYS A 29 18.21 4.15 0.06
CA LYS A 29 18.07 4.68 1.43
C LYS A 29 17.10 3.89 2.30
N TYR A 30 16.29 3.01 1.72
CA TYR A 30 15.33 2.19 2.45
C TYR A 30 15.76 0.74 2.56
N ILE A 31 16.91 0.38 2.00
CA ILE A 31 17.41 -0.98 1.99
C ILE A 31 18.44 -1.15 3.10
N PHE A 32 18.22 -2.13 3.97
CA PHE A 32 19.14 -2.47 5.06
C PHE A 32 20.34 -3.24 4.53
N GLY A 33 20.11 -4.20 3.63
CA GLY A 33 21.17 -5.03 3.10
C GLY A 33 20.63 -6.05 2.11
N GLU A 34 21.46 -7.04 1.83
CA GLU A 34 21.12 -8.11 0.89
C GLU A 34 21.31 -9.44 1.56
N ARG A 35 20.44 -10.40 1.25
CA ARG A 35 20.57 -11.77 1.73
C ARG A 35 19.97 -12.72 0.68
N ASN A 36 20.76 -13.71 0.25
CA ASN A 36 20.34 -14.71 -0.73
C ASN A 36 19.82 -14.11 -2.05
N GLY A 37 20.46 -13.03 -2.51
CA GLY A 37 20.06 -12.38 -3.76
C GLY A 37 18.81 -11.54 -3.67
N ILE A 38 18.32 -11.28 -2.46
CA ILE A 38 17.13 -10.45 -2.22
C ILE A 38 17.51 -9.31 -1.28
N TYR A 39 17.09 -8.10 -1.63
CA TYR A 39 17.28 -6.96 -0.75
C TYR A 39 16.37 -7.04 0.46
N ILE A 40 16.88 -6.63 1.60
CA ILE A 40 16.12 -6.57 2.85
C ILE A 40 15.80 -5.11 3.14
N ILE A 41 14.52 -4.81 3.30
CA ILE A 41 14.07 -3.45 3.60
C ILE A 41 14.37 -3.11 5.06
N ASP A 42 14.78 -1.88 5.29
CA ASP A 42 15.06 -1.39 6.66
C ASP A 42 13.74 -1.17 7.39
N LEU A 43 13.39 -2.08 8.28
CA LEU A 43 12.13 -2.03 9.02
C LEU A 43 12.05 -0.91 10.03
N GLN A 44 13.18 -0.40 10.52
CA GLN A 44 13.15 0.76 11.41
C GLN A 44 12.62 1.99 10.68
N LYS A 45 13.08 2.19 9.45
CA LYS A 45 12.57 3.26 8.60
C LYS A 45 11.12 3.03 8.21
N THR A 46 10.76 1.77 7.92
CA THR A 46 9.37 1.40 7.61
C THR A 46 8.44 1.74 8.76
N LEU A 47 8.84 1.40 9.98
CA LEU A 47 8.01 1.67 11.16
C LEU A 47 7.84 3.18 11.38
N LYS A 48 8.89 3.95 11.21
CA LYS A 48 8.84 5.40 11.31
C LYS A 48 7.89 5.99 10.26
N LYS A 49 8.03 5.57 9.00
CA LYS A 49 7.18 6.04 7.91
C LYS A 49 5.73 5.60 8.08
N PHE A 50 5.51 4.42 8.62
CA PHE A 50 4.16 3.95 8.94
C PHE A 50 3.49 4.87 9.96
N ARG A 51 4.21 5.27 11.00
CA ARG A 51 3.66 6.18 12.01
C ARG A 51 3.29 7.52 11.41
N GLU A 52 4.13 8.05 10.51
CA GLU A 52 3.84 9.29 9.81
C GLU A 52 2.58 9.15 8.94
N ALA A 53 2.48 8.07 8.18
CA ALA A 53 1.33 7.79 7.32
C ALA A 53 0.06 7.60 8.15
N TYR A 54 0.16 6.88 9.25
CA TYR A 54 -0.96 6.65 10.15
C TYR A 54 -1.52 7.97 10.68
N GLY A 55 -0.64 8.85 11.15
CA GLY A 55 -1.05 10.17 11.64
C GLY A 55 -1.72 11.01 10.56
N PHE A 56 -1.18 10.98 9.36
CA PHE A 56 -1.76 11.69 8.22
C PHE A 56 -3.17 11.18 7.90
N VAL A 57 -3.34 9.88 7.82
CA VAL A 57 -4.64 9.29 7.51
C VAL A 57 -5.66 9.56 8.62
N ARG A 58 -5.23 9.45 9.88
CA ARG A 58 -6.09 9.72 11.02
C ARG A 58 -6.61 11.17 10.99
N ASP A 59 -5.72 12.12 10.73
CA ASP A 59 -6.10 13.53 10.68
C ASP A 59 -6.99 13.83 9.49
N LEU A 60 -6.73 13.21 8.34
CA LEU A 60 -7.56 13.33 7.17
C LEU A 60 -8.99 12.83 7.43
N ALA A 61 -9.10 11.67 8.05
CA ALA A 61 -10.40 11.09 8.37
C ALA A 61 -11.15 11.91 9.40
N ALA A 62 -10.45 12.44 10.40
CA ALA A 62 -11.03 13.30 11.41
C ALA A 62 -11.58 14.60 10.82
N GLY A 63 -10.95 15.09 9.75
CA GLY A 63 -11.40 16.27 9.02
C GLY A 63 -12.50 16.02 7.99
N GLY A 64 -13.05 14.81 7.94
CA GLY A 64 -14.08 14.45 6.97
C GLY A 64 -13.56 14.05 5.59
N GLY A 65 -12.26 13.83 5.45
CA GLY A 65 -11.67 13.39 4.19
C GLY A 65 -12.06 11.98 3.82
N THR A 66 -11.91 11.66 2.54
CA THR A 66 -12.24 10.35 2.00
C THR A 66 -10.98 9.65 1.51
N MET A 67 -10.87 8.37 1.81
CA MET A 67 -9.75 7.53 1.37
C MET A 67 -10.20 6.59 0.26
N LEU A 68 -9.31 6.39 -0.70
CA LEU A 68 -9.49 5.37 -1.73
C LEU A 68 -8.43 4.29 -1.51
N PHE A 69 -8.87 3.08 -1.17
CA PHE A 69 -7.98 1.94 -0.99
C PHE A 69 -7.74 1.27 -2.34
N ILE A 70 -6.50 1.06 -2.68
CA ILE A 70 -6.12 0.43 -3.95
C ILE A 70 -5.26 -0.79 -3.67
N GLY A 71 -5.70 -1.94 -4.13
CA GLY A 71 -4.94 -3.17 -4.01
C GLY A 71 -5.33 -4.13 -5.12
N THR A 72 -4.62 -4.07 -6.23
CA THR A 72 -4.94 -4.87 -7.42
C THR A 72 -4.22 -6.21 -7.44
N LYS A 73 -3.23 -6.38 -6.58
CA LYS A 73 -2.51 -7.64 -6.48
C LYS A 73 -3.43 -8.71 -5.89
N LYS A 74 -3.39 -9.91 -6.45
CA LYS A 74 -4.28 -11.00 -6.03
C LYS A 74 -4.27 -11.23 -4.53
N GLN A 75 -3.11 -11.16 -3.90
CA GLN A 75 -2.98 -11.39 -2.47
C GLN A 75 -3.63 -10.29 -1.63
N ALA A 76 -3.83 -9.11 -2.19
CA ALA A 76 -4.37 -7.96 -1.47
C ALA A 76 -5.86 -7.72 -1.73
N GLN A 77 -6.43 -8.31 -2.78
CA GLN A 77 -7.79 -7.99 -3.23
C GLN A 77 -8.83 -8.14 -2.13
N GLU A 78 -8.83 -9.28 -1.44
CA GLU A 78 -9.82 -9.56 -0.40
C GLU A 78 -9.64 -8.64 0.81
N THR A 79 -8.40 -8.45 1.24
CA THR A 79 -8.09 -7.59 2.38
C THR A 79 -8.48 -6.14 2.11
N VAL A 80 -8.24 -5.65 0.90
CA VAL A 80 -8.63 -4.29 0.51
C VAL A 80 -10.13 -4.13 0.58
N PHE A 81 -10.88 -5.09 0.05
CA PHE A 81 -12.34 -5.08 0.13
C PHE A 81 -12.84 -5.06 1.58
N GLU A 82 -12.33 -5.97 2.40
CA GLU A 82 -12.75 -6.09 3.79
C GLU A 82 -12.46 -4.82 4.60
N GLU A 83 -11.24 -4.32 4.50
CA GLU A 83 -10.82 -3.17 5.30
C GLU A 83 -11.48 -1.87 4.85
N ALA A 84 -11.64 -1.67 3.54
CA ALA A 84 -12.33 -0.48 3.03
C ALA A 84 -13.81 -0.49 3.42
N SER A 85 -14.45 -1.66 3.33
CA SER A 85 -15.85 -1.82 3.71
C SER A 85 -16.06 -1.60 5.20
N ARG A 86 -15.12 -2.06 6.02
CA ARG A 86 -15.19 -1.91 7.47
C ARG A 86 -15.25 -0.44 7.90
N CYS A 87 -14.53 0.42 7.21
CA CYS A 87 -14.53 1.86 7.52
C CYS A 87 -15.39 2.70 6.56
N SER A 88 -16.17 2.04 5.70
CA SER A 88 -17.09 2.69 4.75
C SER A 88 -16.38 3.61 3.77
N MET A 89 -15.18 3.23 3.35
CA MET A 89 -14.40 3.96 2.36
C MET A 89 -14.45 3.25 1.00
N PHE A 90 -14.01 3.95 -0.03
CA PHE A 90 -13.99 3.41 -1.39
C PHE A 90 -12.78 2.52 -1.62
N TYR A 91 -12.88 1.61 -2.56
CA TYR A 91 -11.77 0.73 -2.89
C TYR A 91 -11.72 0.38 -4.38
N VAL A 92 -10.52 0.06 -4.85
CA VAL A 92 -10.26 -0.52 -6.16
C VAL A 92 -9.41 -1.76 -5.93
N ASN A 93 -9.99 -2.94 -6.13
CA ASN A 93 -9.26 -4.20 -5.95
C ASN A 93 -9.25 -5.06 -7.20
N GLN A 94 -9.66 -4.50 -8.35
CA GLN A 94 -9.56 -5.12 -9.65
C GLN A 94 -8.48 -4.38 -10.45
N ARG A 95 -8.41 -4.67 -11.75
CA ARG A 95 -7.40 -4.04 -12.59
C ARG A 95 -7.49 -2.51 -12.56
N TRP A 96 -6.35 -1.86 -12.35
CA TRP A 96 -6.25 -0.41 -12.47
C TRP A 96 -6.09 -0.05 -13.94
N LEU A 97 -7.10 0.55 -14.50
CA LEU A 97 -7.07 0.92 -15.92
C LEU A 97 -6.19 2.16 -16.12
N GLY A 98 -5.42 2.18 -17.20
CA GLY A 98 -4.65 3.37 -17.56
C GLY A 98 -5.57 4.56 -17.74
N GLY A 99 -5.19 5.69 -17.15
CA GLY A 99 -5.98 6.92 -17.22
C GLY A 99 -7.15 6.98 -16.25
N THR A 100 -7.21 6.11 -15.24
CA THR A 100 -8.29 6.10 -14.27
C THR A 100 -8.50 7.46 -13.61
N LEU A 101 -7.43 8.20 -13.34
CA LEU A 101 -7.52 9.54 -12.78
C LEU A 101 -7.54 10.64 -13.86
N THR A 102 -6.76 10.46 -14.92
CA THR A 102 -6.58 11.48 -15.95
C THR A 102 -7.64 11.44 -17.04
N ASN A 103 -8.23 10.26 -17.28
CA ASN A 103 -9.28 10.05 -18.27
C ASN A 103 -10.52 9.49 -17.58
N PHE A 104 -10.90 10.12 -16.48
CA PHE A 104 -11.92 9.61 -15.58
C PHE A 104 -13.29 9.42 -16.24
N THR A 105 -13.68 10.34 -17.11
CA THR A 105 -15.00 10.29 -17.74
C THR A 105 -15.21 8.99 -18.54
N THR A 106 -14.22 8.64 -19.36
CA THR A 106 -14.28 7.41 -20.17
C THR A 106 -14.26 6.17 -19.29
N ILE A 107 -13.39 6.16 -18.26
CA ILE A 107 -13.27 5.02 -17.34
C ILE A 107 -14.57 4.82 -16.55
N ARG A 108 -15.18 5.91 -16.09
CA ARG A 108 -16.44 5.87 -15.37
C ARG A 108 -17.56 5.24 -16.21
N ASP A 109 -17.65 5.61 -17.47
CA ASP A 109 -18.66 5.08 -18.37
C ASP A 109 -18.48 3.59 -18.59
N ARG A 110 -17.25 3.11 -18.68
CA ARG A 110 -16.98 1.68 -18.76
C ARG A 110 -17.34 0.95 -17.48
N LYS A 111 -17.16 1.57 -16.35
CA LYS A 111 -17.47 0.97 -15.06
C LYS A 111 -18.96 0.77 -14.85
N SER A 112 -19.77 1.59 -15.44
CA SER A 112 -21.23 1.45 -15.32
C SER A 112 -21.74 0.15 -15.96
N VAL A 113 -20.90 -0.52 -16.73
CA VAL A 113 -21.21 -1.79 -17.38
C VAL A 113 -20.77 -2.98 -16.52
N VAL A 114 -20.00 -2.74 -15.51
CA VAL A 114 -19.48 -3.76 -14.59
C VAL A 114 -20.34 -3.78 -13.32
#